data_73e1db2ea4437ffd1bb037f5d7d625ff
#
_entry.id   73e1db2ea4437ffd1bb037f5d7d625ff
#
_cell.length_a   1.000
_cell.length_b   1.000
_cell.length_c   1.000
_cell.angle_alpha   90.00
_cell.angle_beta   90.00
_cell.angle_gamma   90.00
#
_symmetry.space_group_name_H-M   'P 1'
#
loop_
_entity.id
_entity.type
_entity.pdbx_description
1 polymer ?
#
loop_
_entity_poly.entity_id
_entity_poly.type
_entity_poly.pdbx_seq_one_letter_code
_entity_poly.pdbx_strand_id
1 'polypeptide(L)'
;EIRLSLVGSEMCIRDSLNIENFDKSLAENVMLLTPFAANATDETTKKFVAAYNAKYDPSTLNQFAADAYDAVYVVKAAAEKAGVTGDMSVSDICNALKGAMTEITVDGVTGSGMTWKATGEVNKEPKAVKIENGEYQPMD
;
A
#
# COMPACT_ATOMS: atom_id res chain seq x y z
N GLU A 1 -5.35 -14.81 -24.54
CA GLU A 1 -3.86 -14.77 -24.49
C GLU A 1 -3.30 -13.37 -24.27
N ILE A 2 -3.84 -12.33 -24.94
CA ILE A 2 -3.39 -10.93 -24.80
C ILE A 2 -3.58 -10.40 -23.36
N ARG A 3 -4.64 -10.83 -22.66
CA ARG A 3 -4.92 -10.37 -21.28
C ARG A 3 -3.93 -10.87 -20.24
N LEU A 4 -3.40 -12.07 -20.38
CA LEU A 4 -2.40 -12.61 -19.44
C LEU A 4 -1.03 -11.96 -19.61
N SER A 5 -0.65 -11.57 -20.81
CA SER A 5 0.60 -10.86 -21.05
C SER A 5 0.56 -9.41 -20.58
N LEU A 6 -0.62 -8.76 -20.61
CA LEU A 6 -0.81 -7.41 -20.07
C LEU A 6 -0.73 -7.38 -18.55
N VAL A 7 -1.32 -8.35 -17.84
CA VAL A 7 -1.23 -8.44 -16.37
C VAL A 7 0.21 -8.64 -15.91
N GLY A 8 0.99 -9.46 -16.61
CA GLY A 8 2.41 -9.64 -16.32
C GLY A 8 3.25 -8.38 -16.57
N SER A 9 2.94 -7.62 -17.61
CA SER A 9 3.66 -6.39 -17.94
C SER A 9 3.36 -5.24 -16.96
N GLU A 10 2.14 -5.13 -16.46
CA GLU A 10 1.80 -4.12 -15.45
C GLU A 10 2.55 -4.34 -14.12
N MET A 11 2.68 -5.57 -13.67
CA MET A 11 3.51 -5.89 -12.50
C MET A 11 4.98 -5.56 -12.74
N CYS A 12 5.52 -5.89 -13.91
CA CYS A 12 6.92 -5.59 -14.26
C CYS A 12 7.19 -4.08 -14.32
N ILE A 13 6.26 -3.27 -14.83
CA ILE A 13 6.44 -1.81 -14.92
C ILE A 13 6.45 -1.17 -13.53
N ARG A 14 5.63 -1.62 -12.60
CA ARG A 14 5.59 -1.06 -11.23
C ARG A 14 6.90 -1.21 -10.48
N ASP A 15 7.60 -2.33 -10.68
CA ASP A 15 8.86 -2.63 -9.98
C ASP A 15 10.10 -2.31 -10.83
N SER A 16 9.92 -2.01 -12.12
CA SER A 16 11.03 -1.85 -13.08
C SER A 16 11.98 -0.72 -12.73
N LEU A 17 11.51 0.36 -12.08
CA LEU A 17 12.37 1.46 -11.66
C LEU A 17 13.37 1.05 -10.57
N ASN A 18 13.10 -0.05 -9.85
CA ASN A 18 13.94 -0.58 -8.79
C ASN A 18 14.80 -1.78 -9.23
N ILE A 19 14.66 -2.21 -10.50
CA ILE A 19 15.46 -3.32 -11.04
C ILE A 19 16.85 -2.80 -11.37
N GLU A 20 17.87 -3.51 -10.88
CA GLU A 20 19.27 -3.22 -11.19
C GLU A 20 19.51 -3.29 -12.70
N ASN A 21 20.18 -2.28 -13.25
CA ASN A 21 20.49 -2.13 -14.68
C ASN A 21 19.27 -1.91 -15.61
N PHE A 22 18.08 -1.58 -15.09
CA PHE A 22 16.97 -1.16 -15.93
C PHE A 22 17.22 0.24 -16.47
N ASP A 23 17.07 0.41 -17.79
CA ASP A 23 17.12 1.72 -18.43
C ASP A 23 15.84 2.51 -18.14
N LYS A 24 15.90 3.37 -17.12
CA LYS A 24 14.76 4.16 -16.66
C LYS A 24 14.17 5.09 -17.73
N SER A 25 14.96 5.42 -18.77
CA SER A 25 14.48 6.26 -19.87
C SER A 25 13.36 5.57 -20.68
N LEU A 26 13.30 4.24 -20.66
CA LEU A 26 12.25 3.47 -21.31
C LEU A 26 10.89 3.56 -20.59
N ALA A 27 10.90 3.96 -19.33
CA ALA A 27 9.69 4.17 -18.54
C ALA A 27 9.20 5.63 -18.54
N GLU A 28 9.90 6.53 -19.21
CA GLU A 28 9.55 7.96 -19.24
C GLU A 28 8.14 8.19 -19.78
N ASN A 29 7.36 9.02 -19.09
CA ASN A 29 5.96 9.31 -19.37
C ASN A 29 4.98 8.14 -19.19
N VAL A 30 5.39 7.00 -18.65
CA VAL A 30 4.47 5.93 -18.26
C VAL A 30 3.61 6.41 -17.11
N MET A 31 2.30 6.25 -17.23
CA MET A 31 1.32 6.57 -16.19
C MET A 31 0.80 5.29 -15.56
N LEU A 32 0.66 5.29 -14.23
CA LEU A 32 0.11 4.17 -13.49
C LEU A 32 -0.71 4.63 -12.29
N LEU A 33 -1.57 3.75 -11.80
CA LEU A 33 -2.32 3.94 -10.57
C LEU A 33 -1.62 3.19 -9.43
N THR A 34 -1.42 3.89 -8.32
CA THR A 34 -0.81 3.34 -7.12
C THR A 34 -1.49 3.91 -5.87
N PRO A 35 -1.62 3.13 -4.78
CA PRO A 35 -2.10 3.69 -3.51
C PRO A 35 -1.02 4.51 -2.78
N PHE A 36 0.25 4.45 -3.21
CA PHE A 36 1.37 5.07 -2.51
C PHE A 36 2.36 5.72 -3.47
N ALA A 37 2.76 6.95 -3.16
CA ALA A 37 3.86 7.66 -3.82
C ALA A 37 4.79 8.21 -2.72
N ALA A 38 6.07 7.79 -2.74
CA ALA A 38 7.04 8.13 -1.68
C ALA A 38 7.35 9.64 -1.61
N ASN A 39 7.14 10.38 -2.68
CA ASN A 39 7.33 11.82 -2.78
C ASN A 39 6.04 12.63 -2.57
N ALA A 40 4.94 12.00 -2.12
CA ALA A 40 3.73 12.72 -1.76
C ALA A 40 3.99 13.71 -0.62
N THR A 41 3.24 14.82 -0.64
CA THR A 41 3.50 15.97 0.23
C THR A 41 2.78 15.92 1.58
N ASP A 42 1.91 14.95 1.78
CA ASP A 42 1.18 14.78 3.03
C ASP A 42 2.08 14.34 4.19
N GLU A 43 1.70 14.76 5.41
CA GLU A 43 2.51 14.53 6.62
C GLU A 43 2.63 13.06 7.01
N THR A 44 1.63 12.25 6.72
CA THR A 44 1.63 10.81 7.05
C THR A 44 2.67 10.09 6.19
N THR A 45 2.66 10.35 4.88
CA THR A 45 3.65 9.80 3.95
C THR A 45 5.06 10.26 4.31
N LYS A 46 5.28 11.55 4.60
CA LYS A 46 6.60 12.07 5.00
C LYS A 46 7.15 11.39 6.25
N LYS A 47 6.31 11.21 7.28
CA LYS A 47 6.72 10.51 8.52
C LYS A 47 7.07 9.06 8.27
N PHE A 48 6.27 8.35 7.47
CA PHE A 48 6.54 6.96 7.10
C PHE A 48 7.86 6.84 6.32
N VAL A 49 8.06 7.65 5.28
CA VAL A 49 9.28 7.65 4.46
C VAL A 49 10.51 7.95 5.32
N ALA A 50 10.44 8.95 6.21
CA ALA A 50 11.54 9.27 7.11
C ALA A 50 11.87 8.13 8.08
N ALA A 51 10.84 7.49 8.66
CA ALA A 51 11.01 6.35 9.56
C ALA A 51 11.54 5.11 8.83
N TYR A 52 11.12 4.87 7.59
CA TYR A 52 11.61 3.78 6.76
C TYR A 52 13.08 3.98 6.43
N ASN A 53 13.45 5.14 5.90
CA ASN A 53 14.81 5.46 5.47
C ASN A 53 15.82 5.51 6.64
N ALA A 54 15.34 5.71 7.86
CA ALA A 54 16.18 5.63 9.07
C ALA A 54 16.57 4.18 9.44
N LYS A 55 15.86 3.17 8.92
CA LYS A 55 16.05 1.75 9.28
C LYS A 55 16.47 0.87 8.11
N TYR A 56 16.09 1.22 6.91
CA TYR A 56 16.24 0.42 5.71
C TYR A 56 16.86 1.23 4.58
N ASP A 57 17.38 0.55 3.57
CA ASP A 57 17.87 1.20 2.36
C ASP A 57 16.70 1.91 1.64
N PRO A 58 16.80 3.24 1.39
CA PRO A 58 15.76 3.98 0.69
C PRO A 58 15.38 3.41 -0.67
N SER A 59 16.30 2.76 -1.36
CA SER A 59 16.06 2.14 -2.67
C SER A 59 15.07 0.98 -2.63
N THR A 60 14.83 0.42 -1.44
CA THR A 60 13.88 -0.70 -1.24
C THR A 60 12.46 -0.24 -0.94
N LEU A 61 12.26 1.09 -0.74
CA LEU A 61 10.94 1.64 -0.45
C LEU A 61 10.02 1.56 -1.68
N ASN A 62 8.90 0.89 -1.50
CA ASN A 62 7.89 0.70 -2.53
C ASN A 62 6.48 0.67 -1.91
N GLN A 63 5.45 0.55 -2.76
CA GLN A 63 4.06 0.48 -2.28
C GLN A 63 3.79 -0.71 -1.36
N PHE A 64 4.46 -1.85 -1.56
CA PHE A 64 4.24 -3.05 -0.73
C PHE A 64 4.72 -2.84 0.70
N ALA A 65 5.80 -2.08 0.90
CA ALA A 65 6.25 -1.69 2.23
C ALA A 65 5.21 -0.79 2.93
N ALA A 66 4.60 0.14 2.20
CA ALA A 66 3.53 1.00 2.72
C ALA A 66 2.25 0.20 3.01
N ASP A 67 1.85 -0.72 2.12
CA ASP A 67 0.69 -1.59 2.34
C ASP A 67 0.91 -2.51 3.56
N ALA A 68 2.10 -3.09 3.73
CA ALA A 68 2.43 -3.91 4.89
C ALA A 68 2.43 -3.10 6.20
N TYR A 69 2.92 -1.87 6.17
CA TYR A 69 2.85 -0.96 7.30
C TYR A 69 1.40 -0.70 7.72
N ASP A 70 0.55 -0.31 6.79
CA ASP A 70 -0.88 -0.06 7.05
C ASP A 70 -1.59 -1.33 7.54
N ALA A 71 -1.27 -2.50 6.98
CA ALA A 71 -1.88 -3.76 7.38
C ALA A 71 -1.69 -4.07 8.88
N VAL A 72 -0.53 -3.73 9.45
CA VAL A 72 -0.28 -3.89 10.90
C VAL A 72 -1.22 -3.02 11.72
N TYR A 73 -1.42 -1.76 11.33
CA TYR A 73 -2.31 -0.84 12.03
C TYR A 73 -3.79 -1.20 11.85
N VAL A 74 -4.16 -1.71 10.67
CA VAL A 74 -5.51 -2.22 10.41
C VAL A 74 -5.82 -3.42 11.30
N VAL A 75 -4.90 -4.39 11.38
CA VAL A 75 -5.07 -5.56 12.25
C VAL A 75 -5.12 -5.14 13.73
N LYS A 76 -4.28 -4.18 14.14
CA LYS A 76 -4.31 -3.61 15.49
C LYS A 76 -5.68 -2.99 15.79
N ALA A 77 -6.18 -2.10 14.92
CA ALA A 77 -7.48 -1.46 15.10
C ALA A 77 -8.63 -2.47 15.17
N ALA A 78 -8.61 -3.49 14.31
CA ALA A 78 -9.60 -4.56 14.34
C ALA A 78 -9.53 -5.39 15.63
N ALA A 79 -8.32 -5.70 16.13
CA ALA A 79 -8.13 -6.45 17.37
C ALA A 79 -8.60 -5.67 18.60
N GLU A 80 -8.31 -4.37 18.66
CA GLU A 80 -8.79 -3.48 19.71
C GLU A 80 -10.31 -3.34 19.67
N LYS A 81 -10.91 -3.18 18.49
CA LYS A 81 -12.36 -3.10 18.29
C LYS A 81 -13.05 -4.41 18.69
N ALA A 82 -12.47 -5.55 18.34
CA ALA A 82 -12.97 -6.88 18.64
C ALA A 82 -12.78 -7.30 20.11
N GLY A 83 -11.97 -6.59 20.88
CA GLY A 83 -11.61 -6.95 22.25
C GLY A 83 -10.83 -8.26 22.32
N VAL A 84 -9.92 -8.52 21.36
CA VAL A 84 -9.11 -9.74 21.31
C VAL A 84 -8.22 -9.82 22.55
N THR A 85 -8.22 -10.99 23.18
CA THR A 85 -7.39 -11.30 24.35
C THR A 85 -6.54 -12.56 24.12
N GLY A 86 -5.47 -12.73 24.89
CA GLY A 86 -4.50 -13.80 24.68
C GLY A 86 -5.01 -15.21 25.03
N ASP A 87 -6.15 -15.33 25.68
CA ASP A 87 -6.82 -16.58 26.08
C ASP A 87 -7.86 -17.07 25.07
N MET A 88 -8.16 -16.27 24.05
CA MET A 88 -9.10 -16.64 22.99
C MET A 88 -8.49 -17.71 22.06
N SER A 89 -9.35 -18.62 21.57
CA SER A 89 -8.94 -19.56 20.53
C SER A 89 -8.65 -18.85 19.21
N VAL A 90 -7.79 -19.42 18.36
CA VAL A 90 -7.49 -18.87 17.03
C VAL A 90 -8.77 -18.69 16.21
N SER A 91 -9.72 -19.64 16.29
CA SER A 91 -11.00 -19.54 15.59
C SER A 91 -11.84 -18.36 16.07
N ASP A 92 -11.88 -18.14 17.39
CA ASP A 92 -12.64 -17.02 17.95
C ASP A 92 -12.02 -15.68 17.59
N ILE A 93 -10.67 -15.59 17.64
CA ILE A 93 -9.93 -14.40 17.19
C ILE A 93 -10.25 -14.10 15.72
N CYS A 94 -10.15 -15.09 14.83
CA CYS A 94 -10.44 -14.90 13.41
C CYS A 94 -11.88 -14.41 13.16
N ASN A 95 -12.86 -15.01 13.86
CA ASN A 95 -14.25 -14.60 13.71
C ASN A 95 -14.51 -13.20 14.26
N ALA A 96 -13.91 -12.85 15.38
CA ALA A 96 -14.02 -11.53 15.99
C ALA A 96 -13.37 -10.44 15.09
N LEU A 97 -12.16 -10.69 14.57
CA LEU A 97 -11.49 -9.81 13.64
C LEU A 97 -12.29 -9.59 12.35
N LYS A 98 -12.85 -10.67 11.78
CA LYS A 98 -13.67 -10.61 10.57
C LYS A 98 -14.90 -9.73 10.75
N GLY A 99 -15.55 -9.76 11.90
CA GLY A 99 -16.65 -8.87 12.24
C GLY A 99 -16.17 -7.42 12.39
N ALA A 100 -15.13 -7.21 13.21
CA ALA A 100 -14.59 -5.88 13.51
C ALA A 100 -14.07 -5.14 12.26
N MET A 101 -13.49 -5.87 11.29
CA MET A 101 -13.00 -5.28 10.04
C MET A 101 -14.06 -4.48 9.27
N THR A 102 -15.34 -4.84 9.38
CA THR A 102 -16.43 -4.10 8.72
C THR A 102 -16.91 -2.87 9.50
N GLU A 103 -16.40 -2.67 10.72
CA GLU A 103 -16.83 -1.62 11.64
C GLU A 103 -15.74 -0.60 11.96
N ILE A 104 -14.52 -0.80 11.48
CA ILE A 104 -13.40 0.11 11.67
C ILE A 104 -13.25 1.07 10.51
N THR A 105 -12.67 2.25 10.81
CA THR A 105 -12.16 3.19 9.83
C THR A 105 -10.72 3.49 10.19
N VAL A 106 -9.82 3.40 9.23
CA VAL A 106 -8.38 3.58 9.44
C VAL A 106 -7.81 4.60 8.46
N ASP A 107 -7.03 5.54 8.99
CA ASP A 107 -6.18 6.42 8.21
C ASP A 107 -4.78 5.81 8.15
N GLY A 108 -4.28 5.58 6.96
CA GLY A 108 -2.97 5.00 6.71
C GLY A 108 -2.14 5.81 5.72
N VAL A 109 -1.00 5.27 5.36
CA VAL A 109 -0.09 5.84 4.36
C VAL A 109 -0.64 5.64 2.95
N THR A 110 -1.36 4.53 2.73
CA THR A 110 -1.88 4.13 1.43
C THR A 110 -3.32 4.55 1.18
N GLY A 111 -3.98 5.14 2.17
CA GLY A 111 -5.35 5.64 2.05
C GLY A 111 -5.85 6.30 3.33
N SER A 112 -6.77 7.24 3.19
CA SER A 112 -7.46 7.89 4.30
C SER A 112 -8.90 7.41 4.38
N GLY A 113 -9.45 7.31 5.59
CA GLY A 113 -10.83 6.86 5.80
C GLY A 113 -11.11 5.45 5.27
N MET A 114 -10.12 4.57 5.29
CA MET A 114 -10.26 3.21 4.77
C MET A 114 -11.28 2.41 5.58
N THR A 115 -12.25 1.84 4.89
CA THR A 115 -13.28 0.94 5.43
C THR A 115 -13.35 -0.33 4.58
N TRP A 116 -13.86 -1.41 5.15
CA TRP A 116 -13.92 -2.71 4.50
C TRP A 116 -15.36 -3.22 4.42
N LYS A 117 -15.72 -3.77 3.28
CA LYS A 117 -16.99 -4.50 3.10
C LYS A 117 -16.86 -5.93 3.62
N ALA A 118 -17.99 -6.59 3.84
CA ALA A 118 -18.03 -8.01 4.22
C ALA A 118 -17.38 -8.95 3.17
N THR A 119 -17.24 -8.48 1.92
CA THR A 119 -16.53 -9.16 0.84
C THR A 119 -15.01 -9.07 0.95
N GLY A 120 -14.49 -8.22 1.86
CA GLY A 120 -13.07 -7.93 2.03
C GLY A 120 -12.56 -6.76 1.17
N GLU A 121 -13.42 -6.16 0.34
CA GLU A 121 -13.04 -4.99 -0.46
C GLU A 121 -12.85 -3.76 0.42
N VAL A 122 -11.78 -3.01 0.15
CA VAL A 122 -11.48 -1.72 0.78
C VAL A 122 -11.81 -0.57 -0.17
N ASN A 123 -12.30 0.55 0.38
CA ASN A 123 -12.58 1.78 -0.36
C ASN A 123 -11.32 2.66 -0.53
N LYS A 124 -10.24 2.12 -1.05
CA LYS A 124 -9.04 2.91 -1.38
C LYS A 124 -9.22 3.69 -2.67
N GLU A 125 -8.90 4.98 -2.65
CA GLU A 125 -8.79 5.77 -3.86
C GLU A 125 -7.41 5.59 -4.48
N PRO A 126 -7.32 5.21 -5.77
CA PRO A 126 -6.04 5.11 -6.45
C PRO A 126 -5.48 6.52 -6.70
N LYS A 127 -4.17 6.67 -6.56
CA LYS A 127 -3.43 7.88 -6.94
C LYS A 127 -2.83 7.67 -8.32
N ALA A 128 -2.98 8.64 -9.21
CA ALA A 128 -2.30 8.63 -10.49
C ALA A 128 -0.87 9.15 -10.31
N VAL A 129 0.08 8.43 -10.87
CA VAL A 129 1.47 8.86 -10.95
C VAL A 129 2.00 8.72 -12.37
N LYS A 130 2.91 9.60 -12.74
CA LYS A 130 3.66 9.53 -14.00
C LYS A 130 5.15 9.37 -13.69
N ILE A 131 5.85 8.62 -14.50
CA ILE A 131 7.29 8.49 -14.40
C ILE A 131 7.94 9.66 -15.16
N GLU A 132 8.71 10.49 -14.46
CA GLU A 132 9.48 11.59 -15.00
C GLU A 132 10.89 11.55 -14.42
N ASN A 133 11.90 11.59 -15.29
CA ASN A 133 13.31 11.51 -14.91
C ASN A 133 13.65 10.27 -14.07
N GLY A 134 12.95 9.14 -14.30
CA GLY A 134 13.15 7.90 -13.59
C GLY A 134 12.58 7.86 -12.17
N GLU A 135 11.66 8.78 -11.83
CA GLU A 135 10.97 8.86 -10.55
C GLU A 135 9.45 8.94 -10.72
N TYR A 136 8.70 8.46 -9.73
CA TYR A 136 7.25 8.59 -9.71
C TYR A 136 6.86 10.00 -9.29
N GLN A 137 6.18 10.73 -10.17
CA GLN A 137 5.63 12.05 -9.88
C GLN A 137 4.11 11.95 -9.72
N PRO A 138 3.53 12.46 -8.61
CA PRO A 138 2.08 12.53 -8.46
C PRO A 138 1.46 13.34 -9.59
N MET A 139 0.30 12.90 -10.06
CA MET A 139 -0.52 13.65 -11.02
C MET A 139 -1.72 14.21 -10.23
N ASP A 140 -1.74 15.51 -10.03
CA ASP A 140 -2.84 16.25 -9.41
C ASP A 140 -3.98 16.48 -10.43
#